data_3e324de0cc66b38ce64529fda32e1db0
#
_entry.id   3e324de0cc66b38ce64529fda32e1db0
#
_cell.length_a   1.000
_cell.length_b   1.000
_cell.length_c   1.000
_cell.angle_alpha   90.00
_cell.angle_beta   90.00
_cell.angle_gamma   90.00
#
_symmetry.space_group_name_H-M   'P 1'
#
loop_
_entity.id
_entity.type
_entity.pdbx_description
1 polymer ?
#
loop_
_entity_poly.entity_id
_entity_poly.type
_entity_poly.pdbx_seq_one_letter_code
_entity_poly.pdbx_strand_id
1 'polypeptide(L)'
;HPAYGYFSPTEEYFDSIIRWQENRNRVSGLKAEHIGYENGVLGGVLSALNVLCSKGDQVLVHSPTYVGFSMSLENNGYQAVHSPLRLDEENIWRMDFADMEEKIIKNRIHAAILCSPHNPCGRVWERRELERFMELCRKYDVYVISDEIWSDLTLEGYKHIPTQMVSEDARQRTAAFYSPSKTFNLAGLVGSYHIIYNTWLRDRIEKESSLSHYNEMNVMSMHALIGAYKPEGYEWVDELRQMLTRNVEYACEHIRNHYEGVQVSRPQGTYMLFLDCSGWCSGHGKTIQDLLKSGWDVGVAWQDGAMFGGPCHIRMNLALPFSLVQEAFARLDQYVF
;
A
#
# COMPACT_ATOMS: atom_id res chain seq x y z
N HIS A 1 15.99 13.97 32.34
CA HIS A 1 16.09 13.34 31.03
C HIS A 1 15.30 14.19 30.04
N PRO A 2 15.93 14.88 29.11
CA PRO A 2 15.20 15.67 28.11
C PRO A 2 14.57 14.73 27.06
N ALA A 3 13.49 14.06 27.42
CA ALA A 3 12.83 13.05 26.57
C ALA A 3 12.32 13.62 25.23
N TYR A 4 12.11 14.93 25.16
CA TYR A 4 11.53 15.63 24.00
C TYR A 4 12.45 16.74 23.47
N GLY A 5 13.74 16.70 23.77
CA GLY A 5 14.74 17.59 23.19
C GLY A 5 15.10 17.18 21.76
N TYR A 6 15.91 18.01 21.09
CA TYR A 6 16.51 17.63 19.81
C TYR A 6 17.36 16.37 19.97
N PHE A 7 17.27 15.46 19.00
CA PHE A 7 17.96 14.16 19.05
C PHE A 7 18.33 13.73 17.63
N SER A 8 19.18 12.72 17.56
CA SER A 8 19.44 11.98 16.32
C SER A 8 18.95 10.54 16.48
N PRO A 9 18.57 9.88 15.37
CA PRO A 9 18.23 8.46 15.42
C PRO A 9 19.35 7.64 16.07
N THR A 10 18.97 6.67 16.89
CA THR A 10 19.93 5.80 17.58
C THR A 10 20.31 4.60 16.69
N GLU A 11 21.45 3.96 16.98
CA GLU A 11 21.82 2.71 16.32
C GLU A 11 20.72 1.65 16.48
N GLU A 12 20.07 1.58 17.65
CA GLU A 12 18.97 0.64 17.90
C GLU A 12 17.79 0.83 16.93
N TYR A 13 17.52 2.05 16.48
CA TYR A 13 16.49 2.32 15.46
C TYR A 13 16.82 1.61 14.14
N PHE A 14 18.03 1.81 13.64
CA PHE A 14 18.47 1.19 12.38
C PHE A 14 18.58 -0.34 12.50
N ASP A 15 19.14 -0.84 13.58
CA ASP A 15 19.26 -2.26 13.87
C ASP A 15 17.89 -2.95 13.97
N SER A 16 16.90 -2.27 14.53
CA SER A 16 15.53 -2.78 14.61
C SER A 16 14.92 -2.95 13.21
N ILE A 17 15.13 -1.98 12.31
CA ILE A 17 14.67 -2.06 10.93
C ILE A 17 15.41 -3.18 10.18
N ILE A 18 16.74 -3.25 10.30
CA ILE A 18 17.55 -4.28 9.64
C ILE A 18 17.06 -5.67 10.05
N ARG A 19 16.98 -5.95 11.35
CA ARG A 19 16.50 -7.23 11.87
C ARG A 19 15.08 -7.55 11.40
N TRP A 20 14.18 -6.54 11.39
CA TRP A 20 12.80 -6.72 10.91
C TRP A 20 12.77 -7.13 9.44
N GLN A 21 13.48 -6.41 8.59
CA GLN A 21 13.53 -6.68 7.15
C GLN A 21 14.20 -8.03 6.83
N GLU A 22 15.27 -8.39 7.54
CA GLU A 22 15.92 -9.70 7.39
C GLU A 22 14.99 -10.86 7.76
N ASN A 23 14.33 -10.77 8.91
CA ASN A 23 13.51 -11.84 9.45
C ASN A 23 12.15 -11.97 8.75
N ARG A 24 11.47 -10.85 8.49
CA ARG A 24 10.12 -10.85 7.88
C ARG A 24 10.18 -10.93 6.37
N ASN A 25 11.00 -10.13 5.74
CA ASN A 25 11.06 -9.97 4.29
C ASN A 25 12.27 -10.67 3.64
N ARG A 26 13.14 -11.32 4.43
CA ARG A 26 14.33 -12.03 3.96
C ARG A 26 15.30 -11.15 3.17
N VAL A 27 15.32 -9.87 3.49
CA VAL A 27 16.26 -8.92 2.91
C VAL A 27 17.68 -9.26 3.39
N SER A 28 18.65 -9.26 2.51
CA SER A 28 20.04 -9.50 2.86
C SER A 28 20.93 -8.31 2.48
N GLY A 29 21.95 -8.04 3.30
CA GLY A 29 22.93 -6.98 3.03
C GLY A 29 22.37 -5.56 3.23
N LEU A 30 21.29 -5.40 3.96
CA LEU A 30 20.78 -4.10 4.39
C LEU A 30 21.72 -3.50 5.44
N LYS A 31 22.03 -2.22 5.30
CA LYS A 31 22.87 -1.46 6.23
C LYS A 31 22.16 -0.19 6.67
N ALA A 32 22.58 0.39 7.79
CA ALA A 32 22.05 1.66 8.29
C ALA A 32 22.11 2.77 7.24
N GLU A 33 23.18 2.84 6.44
CA GLU A 33 23.35 3.82 5.38
C GLU A 33 22.31 3.77 4.25
N HIS A 34 21.54 2.66 4.13
CA HIS A 34 20.48 2.51 3.13
C HIS A 34 19.13 3.00 3.66
N ILE A 35 19.05 3.31 4.95
CA ILE A 35 17.79 3.59 5.66
C ILE A 35 17.73 5.07 6.02
N GLY A 36 16.67 5.74 5.60
CA GLY A 36 16.39 7.12 6.01
C GLY A 36 14.98 7.23 6.59
N TYR A 37 14.80 8.17 7.53
CA TYR A 37 13.49 8.50 8.08
C TYR A 37 12.65 9.25 7.07
N GLU A 38 11.35 8.98 7.08
CA GLU A 38 10.37 9.73 6.31
C GLU A 38 9.17 10.14 7.19
N ASN A 39 8.72 11.36 7.00
CA ASN A 39 7.54 11.87 7.68
C ASN A 39 6.27 11.42 6.95
N GLY A 40 5.92 10.16 7.13
CA GLY A 40 4.88 9.46 6.38
C GLY A 40 5.36 8.99 5.00
N VAL A 41 4.83 7.84 4.55
CA VAL A 41 5.18 7.25 3.24
C VAL A 41 4.88 8.21 2.09
N LEU A 42 3.77 8.94 2.14
CA LEU A 42 3.45 9.93 1.09
C LEU A 42 4.44 11.09 1.05
N GLY A 43 5.00 11.48 2.20
CA GLY A 43 6.10 12.46 2.26
C GLY A 43 7.33 11.96 1.51
N GLY A 44 7.74 10.73 1.76
CA GLY A 44 8.85 10.08 1.06
C GLY A 44 8.59 9.90 -0.44
N VAL A 45 7.37 9.48 -0.82
CA VAL A 45 6.95 9.40 -2.23
C VAL A 45 7.10 10.75 -2.92
N LEU A 46 6.70 11.84 -2.26
CA LEU A 46 6.82 13.19 -2.82
C LEU A 46 8.29 13.63 -2.95
N SER A 47 9.13 13.34 -1.95
CA SER A 47 10.56 13.62 -2.03
C SER A 47 11.22 12.88 -3.19
N ALA A 48 10.84 11.63 -3.41
CA ALA A 48 11.32 10.85 -4.56
C ALA A 48 10.85 11.44 -5.91
N LEU A 49 9.57 11.84 -6.00
CA LEU A 49 9.04 12.50 -7.19
C LEU A 49 9.74 13.82 -7.50
N ASN A 50 10.02 14.63 -6.51
CA ASN A 50 10.74 15.91 -6.69
C ASN A 50 12.18 15.71 -7.20
N VAL A 51 12.79 14.56 -6.92
CA VAL A 51 14.13 14.20 -7.42
C VAL A 51 14.07 13.62 -8.84
N LEU A 52 13.06 12.81 -9.12
CA LEU A 52 12.97 12.03 -10.36
C LEU A 52 12.22 12.76 -11.48
N CYS A 53 11.34 13.69 -11.14
CA CYS A 53 10.41 14.33 -12.09
C CYS A 53 10.46 15.85 -12.00
N SER A 54 10.14 16.51 -13.12
CA SER A 54 9.83 17.93 -13.18
C SER A 54 8.32 18.16 -13.06
N LYS A 55 7.92 19.34 -12.59
CA LYS A 55 6.49 19.70 -12.58
C LYS A 55 5.90 19.62 -13.99
N GLY A 56 4.75 18.97 -14.09
CA GLY A 56 4.09 18.66 -15.37
C GLY A 56 4.39 17.26 -15.90
N ASP A 57 5.42 16.58 -15.37
CA ASP A 57 5.73 15.22 -15.78
C ASP A 57 4.62 14.23 -15.41
N GLN A 58 4.56 13.15 -16.19
CA GLN A 58 3.59 12.08 -16.06
C GLN A 58 4.22 10.89 -15.33
N VAL A 59 3.47 10.36 -14.35
CA VAL A 59 3.89 9.27 -13.48
C VAL A 59 2.95 8.09 -13.65
N LEU A 60 3.49 6.89 -13.90
CA LEU A 60 2.70 5.67 -14.03
C LEU A 60 2.18 5.22 -12.67
N VAL A 61 0.89 4.96 -12.58
CA VAL A 61 0.22 4.35 -11.43
C VAL A 61 -0.77 3.29 -11.92
N HIS A 62 -1.06 2.27 -11.11
CA HIS A 62 -2.12 1.33 -11.44
C HIS A 62 -3.52 1.93 -11.17
N SER A 63 -4.55 1.36 -11.75
CA SER A 63 -5.95 1.66 -11.42
C SER A 63 -6.72 0.34 -11.26
N PRO A 64 -7.48 0.13 -10.17
CA PRO A 64 -7.66 1.05 -9.03
C PRO A 64 -6.35 1.36 -8.31
N THR A 65 -6.30 2.47 -7.57
CA THR A 65 -5.11 2.90 -6.83
C THR A 65 -5.47 3.52 -5.49
N TYR A 66 -4.48 3.66 -4.62
CA TYR A 66 -4.65 4.43 -3.39
C TYR A 66 -4.83 5.92 -3.72
N VAL A 67 -5.92 6.51 -3.22
CA VAL A 67 -6.28 7.92 -3.46
C VAL A 67 -5.16 8.89 -3.11
N GLY A 68 -4.34 8.57 -2.09
CA GLY A 68 -3.20 9.40 -1.68
C GLY A 68 -2.16 9.59 -2.79
N PHE A 69 -1.98 8.64 -3.71
CA PHE A 69 -1.05 8.80 -4.83
C PHE A 69 -1.58 9.82 -5.83
N SER A 70 -2.84 9.66 -6.27
CA SER A 70 -3.46 10.59 -7.23
C SER A 70 -3.49 12.02 -6.68
N MET A 71 -3.91 12.18 -5.42
CA MET A 71 -3.92 13.49 -4.76
C MET A 71 -2.52 14.09 -4.59
N SER A 72 -1.52 13.27 -4.21
CA SER A 72 -0.15 13.75 -4.06
C SER A 72 0.45 14.20 -5.40
N LEU A 73 0.17 13.46 -6.48
CA LEU A 73 0.59 13.85 -7.82
C LEU A 73 -0.07 15.15 -8.25
N GLU A 74 -1.38 15.24 -8.21
CA GLU A 74 -2.16 16.39 -8.65
C GLU A 74 -1.81 17.65 -7.85
N ASN A 75 -1.84 17.56 -6.51
CA ASN A 75 -1.57 18.72 -5.62
C ASN A 75 -0.14 19.24 -5.75
N ASN A 76 0.79 18.42 -6.25
CA ASN A 76 2.18 18.82 -6.44
C ASN A 76 2.57 19.07 -7.90
N GLY A 77 1.58 19.14 -8.80
CA GLY A 77 1.78 19.52 -10.19
C GLY A 77 2.36 18.42 -11.07
N TYR A 78 2.19 17.16 -10.70
CA TYR A 78 2.46 15.97 -11.52
C TYR A 78 1.15 15.44 -12.10
N GLN A 79 1.23 14.56 -13.10
CA GLN A 79 0.08 13.95 -13.74
C GLN A 79 0.09 12.43 -13.56
N ALA A 80 -0.99 11.87 -13.05
CA ALA A 80 -1.15 10.43 -12.96
C ALA A 80 -1.51 9.84 -14.34
N VAL A 81 -0.75 8.83 -14.79
CA VAL A 81 -1.10 8.00 -15.94
C VAL A 81 -1.51 6.63 -15.42
N HIS A 82 -2.80 6.35 -15.48
CA HIS A 82 -3.37 5.13 -14.92
C HIS A 82 -3.23 3.95 -15.88
N SER A 83 -2.62 2.85 -15.42
CA SER A 83 -2.65 1.55 -16.09
C SER A 83 -3.64 0.63 -15.37
N PRO A 84 -4.74 0.21 -16.03
CA PRO A 84 -5.77 -0.57 -15.38
C PRO A 84 -5.29 -1.97 -15.03
N LEU A 85 -5.50 -2.37 -13.80
CA LEU A 85 -5.44 -3.78 -13.41
C LEU A 85 -6.64 -4.51 -14.02
N ARG A 86 -6.46 -5.78 -14.33
CA ARG A 86 -7.52 -6.64 -14.89
C ARG A 86 -7.71 -7.87 -14.01
N LEU A 87 -8.95 -8.30 -13.84
CA LEU A 87 -9.23 -9.59 -13.24
C LEU A 87 -9.00 -10.70 -14.28
N ASP A 88 -8.25 -11.73 -13.87
CA ASP A 88 -8.08 -12.94 -14.67
C ASP A 88 -9.24 -13.94 -14.46
N GLU A 89 -9.15 -15.11 -15.10
CA GLU A 89 -10.17 -16.16 -15.01
C GLU A 89 -10.35 -16.73 -13.59
N GLU A 90 -9.33 -16.57 -12.74
CA GLU A 90 -9.35 -16.96 -11.33
C GLU A 90 -9.83 -15.83 -10.40
N ASN A 91 -10.31 -14.71 -10.98
CA ASN A 91 -10.74 -13.52 -10.27
C ASN A 91 -9.61 -12.87 -9.44
N ILE A 92 -8.38 -12.89 -9.99
CA ILE A 92 -7.19 -12.29 -9.40
C ILE A 92 -6.80 -11.05 -10.20
N TRP A 93 -6.54 -9.94 -9.52
CA TRP A 93 -6.06 -8.72 -10.15
C TRP A 93 -4.66 -8.89 -10.74
N ARG A 94 -4.48 -8.56 -12.01
CA ARG A 94 -3.22 -8.66 -12.76
C ARG A 94 -2.82 -7.34 -13.38
N MET A 95 -1.51 -7.13 -13.50
CA MET A 95 -0.94 -6.01 -14.25
C MET A 95 -1.15 -6.21 -15.77
N ASP A 96 -1.54 -5.14 -16.45
CA ASP A 96 -1.57 -5.12 -17.92
C ASP A 96 -0.25 -4.57 -18.45
N PHE A 97 0.70 -5.46 -18.71
CA PHE A 97 2.04 -5.10 -19.16
C PHE A 97 2.06 -4.43 -20.54
N ALA A 98 1.13 -4.79 -21.42
CA ALA A 98 1.03 -4.17 -22.75
C ALA A 98 0.55 -2.71 -22.65
N ASP A 99 -0.46 -2.47 -21.83
CA ASP A 99 -0.97 -1.13 -21.55
C ASP A 99 0.10 -0.25 -20.85
N MET A 100 0.82 -0.82 -19.87
CA MET A 100 1.92 -0.09 -19.21
C MET A 100 3.00 0.31 -20.21
N GLU A 101 3.44 -0.62 -21.07
CA GLU A 101 4.48 -0.36 -22.07
C GLU A 101 4.07 0.75 -23.04
N GLU A 102 2.84 0.67 -23.59
CA GLU A 102 2.29 1.72 -24.46
C GLU A 102 2.31 3.09 -23.77
N LYS A 103 1.84 3.15 -22.52
CA LYS A 103 1.76 4.39 -21.76
C LYS A 103 3.12 4.97 -21.41
N ILE A 104 4.09 4.13 -21.04
CA ILE A 104 5.47 4.55 -20.78
C ILE A 104 6.06 5.23 -22.03
N ILE A 105 5.92 4.60 -23.19
CA ILE A 105 6.46 5.12 -24.46
C ILE A 105 5.74 6.41 -24.84
N LYS A 106 4.41 6.39 -24.90
CA LYS A 106 3.57 7.51 -25.36
C LYS A 106 3.77 8.77 -24.53
N ASN A 107 3.89 8.59 -23.22
CA ASN A 107 3.93 9.70 -22.28
C ASN A 107 5.37 10.00 -21.77
N ARG A 108 6.39 9.29 -22.28
CA ARG A 108 7.80 9.45 -21.87
C ARG A 108 7.98 9.39 -20.35
N ILE A 109 7.39 8.38 -19.72
CA ILE A 109 7.36 8.24 -18.26
C ILE A 109 8.74 7.89 -17.74
N HIS A 110 9.19 8.58 -16.69
CA HIS A 110 10.47 8.37 -16.01
C HIS A 110 10.31 7.80 -14.60
N ALA A 111 9.09 7.85 -14.04
CA ALA A 111 8.81 7.33 -12.71
C ALA A 111 7.49 6.58 -12.67
N ALA A 112 7.45 5.52 -11.88
CA ALA A 112 6.26 4.73 -11.61
C ALA A 112 6.08 4.55 -10.10
N ILE A 113 4.83 4.61 -9.61
CA ILE A 113 4.49 4.28 -8.22
C ILE A 113 3.91 2.87 -8.21
N LEU A 114 4.54 1.98 -7.45
CA LEU A 114 4.08 0.63 -7.19
C LEU A 114 3.59 0.50 -5.76
N CYS A 115 2.35 0.08 -5.55
CA CYS A 115 1.81 -0.28 -4.24
C CYS A 115 1.93 -1.80 -4.03
N SER A 116 2.68 -2.23 -3.02
CA SER A 116 3.02 -3.64 -2.81
C SER A 116 3.10 -4.00 -1.31
N PRO A 117 2.14 -4.74 -0.76
CA PRO A 117 0.84 -5.18 -1.28
C PRO A 117 -0.07 -4.04 -1.72
N HIS A 118 -0.94 -4.34 -2.68
CA HIS A 118 -1.73 -3.32 -3.37
C HIS A 118 -3.01 -2.94 -2.63
N ASN A 119 -3.23 -1.66 -2.41
CA ASN A 119 -4.48 -1.07 -1.90
C ASN A 119 -5.17 -0.28 -3.03
N PRO A 120 -6.45 -0.54 -3.37
CA PRO A 120 -7.46 -1.23 -2.55
C PRO A 120 -7.64 -2.72 -2.83
N CYS A 121 -7.02 -3.29 -3.86
CA CYS A 121 -7.32 -4.63 -4.35
C CYS A 121 -6.78 -5.77 -3.45
N GLY A 122 -5.93 -5.48 -2.48
CA GLY A 122 -5.33 -6.50 -1.60
C GLY A 122 -4.40 -7.48 -2.32
N ARG A 123 -3.86 -7.10 -3.47
CA ARG A 123 -2.98 -7.97 -4.26
C ARG A 123 -1.58 -8.05 -3.65
N VAL A 124 -1.08 -9.25 -3.43
CA VAL A 124 0.34 -9.54 -3.13
C VAL A 124 0.98 -10.00 -4.43
N TRP A 125 1.86 -9.17 -4.99
CA TRP A 125 2.45 -9.43 -6.30
C TRP A 125 3.34 -10.67 -6.28
N GLU A 126 3.20 -11.51 -7.29
CA GLU A 126 4.04 -12.68 -7.49
C GLU A 126 5.44 -12.27 -7.99
N ARG A 127 6.45 -13.08 -7.69
CA ARG A 127 7.82 -12.81 -8.15
C ARG A 127 7.88 -12.55 -9.67
N ARG A 128 7.20 -13.35 -10.47
CA ARG A 128 7.18 -13.20 -11.93
C ARG A 128 6.56 -11.89 -12.39
N GLU A 129 5.54 -11.40 -11.68
CA GLU A 129 4.92 -10.09 -11.99
C GLU A 129 5.88 -8.95 -11.66
N LEU A 130 6.53 -9.01 -10.50
CA LEU A 130 7.52 -8.00 -10.09
C LEU A 130 8.74 -8.01 -11.02
N GLU A 131 9.27 -9.18 -11.37
CA GLU A 131 10.40 -9.32 -12.31
C GLU A 131 10.04 -8.70 -13.67
N ARG A 132 8.88 -9.01 -14.21
CA ARG A 132 8.41 -8.46 -15.49
C ARG A 132 8.18 -6.96 -15.42
N PHE A 133 7.62 -6.47 -14.32
CA PHE A 133 7.44 -5.03 -14.08
C PHE A 133 8.78 -4.30 -14.03
N MET A 134 9.74 -4.81 -13.26
CA MET A 134 11.06 -4.22 -13.14
C MET A 134 11.87 -4.31 -14.44
N GLU A 135 11.70 -5.38 -15.23
CA GLU A 135 12.32 -5.48 -16.55
C GLU A 135 11.77 -4.44 -17.53
N LEU A 136 10.45 -4.21 -17.49
CA LEU A 136 9.82 -3.14 -18.27
C LEU A 136 10.37 -1.77 -17.86
N CYS A 137 10.46 -1.50 -16.56
CA CYS A 137 11.04 -0.26 -16.03
C CYS A 137 12.52 -0.10 -16.44
N ARG A 138 13.31 -1.17 -16.38
CA ARG A 138 14.70 -1.18 -16.84
C ARG A 138 14.83 -0.85 -18.33
N LYS A 139 13.97 -1.45 -19.16
CA LYS A 139 13.98 -1.28 -20.62
C LYS A 139 13.78 0.18 -21.03
N TYR A 140 12.97 0.93 -20.29
CA TYR A 140 12.61 2.32 -20.62
C TYR A 140 13.18 3.35 -19.64
N ASP A 141 14.12 2.95 -18.80
CA ASP A 141 14.77 3.79 -17.79
C ASP A 141 13.79 4.50 -16.85
N VAL A 142 12.80 3.76 -16.37
CA VAL A 142 11.80 4.21 -15.40
C VAL A 142 12.26 3.86 -13.99
N TYR A 143 12.36 4.85 -13.10
CA TYR A 143 12.59 4.63 -11.67
C TYR A 143 11.28 4.22 -10.98
N VAL A 144 11.41 3.39 -9.93
CA VAL A 144 10.25 2.88 -9.21
C VAL A 144 10.21 3.44 -7.79
N ILE A 145 9.07 4.02 -7.42
CA ILE A 145 8.73 4.44 -6.07
C ILE A 145 7.80 3.35 -5.51
N SER A 146 8.34 2.48 -4.64
CA SER A 146 7.60 1.34 -4.11
C SER A 146 7.04 1.66 -2.73
N ASP A 147 5.72 1.80 -2.63
CA ASP A 147 5.03 1.90 -1.34
C ASP A 147 4.78 0.48 -0.81
N GLU A 148 5.56 0.08 0.19
CA GLU A 148 5.52 -1.24 0.81
C GLU A 148 4.96 -1.19 2.25
N ILE A 149 4.14 -0.18 2.55
CA ILE A 149 3.57 0.04 3.90
C ILE A 149 2.71 -1.14 4.39
N TRP A 150 2.23 -1.99 3.47
CA TRP A 150 1.41 -3.16 3.76
C TRP A 150 2.20 -4.47 3.83
N SER A 151 3.54 -4.43 3.75
CA SER A 151 4.42 -5.60 3.61
C SER A 151 4.21 -6.67 4.68
N ASP A 152 3.90 -6.26 5.91
CA ASP A 152 3.67 -7.19 7.03
C ASP A 152 2.27 -7.83 7.03
N LEU A 153 1.31 -7.21 6.35
CA LEU A 153 -0.11 -7.58 6.39
C LEU A 153 -0.51 -8.42 5.18
N THR A 154 0.28 -9.47 4.89
CA THR A 154 -0.12 -10.52 3.96
C THR A 154 -0.99 -11.56 4.69
N LEU A 155 -2.04 -12.04 4.05
CA LEU A 155 -2.87 -13.10 4.62
C LEU A 155 -2.15 -14.45 4.62
N GLU A 156 -2.67 -15.45 5.37
CA GLU A 156 -2.06 -16.76 5.43
C GLU A 156 -1.94 -17.40 4.03
N GLY A 157 -0.81 -18.04 3.80
CA GLY A 157 -0.45 -18.61 2.49
C GLY A 157 0.28 -17.64 1.56
N TYR A 158 0.26 -16.33 1.82
CA TYR A 158 0.93 -15.32 1.01
C TYR A 158 2.13 -14.71 1.71
N LYS A 159 3.13 -14.31 0.91
CA LYS A 159 4.35 -13.68 1.39
C LYS A 159 4.69 -12.47 0.54
N HIS A 160 4.98 -11.36 1.19
CA HIS A 160 5.50 -10.19 0.53
C HIS A 160 6.90 -10.45 -0.05
N ILE A 161 7.16 -9.89 -1.21
CA ILE A 161 8.46 -9.87 -1.85
C ILE A 161 8.82 -8.40 -2.04
N PRO A 162 9.85 -7.88 -1.33
CA PRO A 162 10.31 -6.52 -1.57
C PRO A 162 10.71 -6.33 -3.03
N THR A 163 10.24 -5.26 -3.64
CA THR A 163 10.49 -4.96 -5.06
C THR A 163 11.99 -4.94 -5.38
N GLN A 164 12.79 -4.46 -4.45
CA GLN A 164 14.27 -4.40 -4.56
C GLN A 164 14.96 -5.76 -4.53
N MET A 165 14.26 -6.83 -4.16
CA MET A 165 14.83 -8.16 -4.03
C MET A 165 14.66 -9.06 -5.27
N VAL A 166 14.06 -8.53 -6.34
CA VAL A 166 13.83 -9.33 -7.55
C VAL A 166 15.02 -9.36 -8.51
N SER A 167 15.85 -8.31 -8.50
CA SER A 167 17.09 -8.25 -9.29
C SER A 167 18.03 -7.16 -8.77
N GLU A 168 19.30 -7.16 -9.21
CA GLU A 168 20.23 -6.08 -8.87
C GLU A 168 19.81 -4.74 -9.50
N ASP A 169 19.31 -4.75 -10.74
CA ASP A 169 18.76 -3.52 -11.34
C ASP A 169 17.56 -2.98 -10.56
N ALA A 170 16.65 -3.85 -10.10
CA ALA A 170 15.54 -3.46 -9.24
C ALA A 170 16.02 -2.82 -7.94
N ARG A 171 17.09 -3.36 -7.34
CA ARG A 171 17.71 -2.80 -6.13
C ARG A 171 18.24 -1.39 -6.35
N GLN A 172 18.82 -1.12 -7.51
CA GLN A 172 19.41 0.18 -7.84
C GLN A 172 18.38 1.20 -8.36
N ARG A 173 17.27 0.74 -8.90
CA ARG A 173 16.25 1.56 -9.57
C ARG A 173 15.07 1.91 -8.65
N THR A 174 14.98 1.36 -7.44
CA THR A 174 13.82 1.49 -6.57
C THR A 174 14.13 2.29 -5.32
N ALA A 175 13.28 3.28 -5.02
CA ALA A 175 13.10 3.85 -3.69
C ALA A 175 11.91 3.16 -3.02
N ALA A 176 12.15 2.37 -1.97
CA ALA A 176 11.11 1.63 -1.28
C ALA A 176 10.79 2.28 0.08
N PHE A 177 9.49 2.38 0.40
CA PHE A 177 8.98 3.07 1.59
C PHE A 177 8.18 2.11 2.47
N TYR A 178 8.45 2.13 3.77
CA TYR A 178 7.88 1.26 4.78
C TYR A 178 7.42 2.05 6.01
N SER A 179 6.51 1.48 6.76
CA SER A 179 6.10 2.07 8.04
C SER A 179 5.46 1.02 8.96
N PRO A 180 5.66 1.11 10.28
CA PRO A 180 4.92 0.31 11.26
C PRO A 180 3.46 0.75 11.43
N SER A 181 3.04 1.84 10.77
CA SER A 181 1.76 2.50 11.02
C SER A 181 0.53 1.64 10.75
N LYS A 182 0.55 0.78 9.72
CA LYS A 182 -0.56 -0.12 9.41
C LYS A 182 -0.54 -1.38 10.26
N THR A 183 0.63 -1.94 10.46
CA THR A 183 0.85 -3.18 11.20
C THR A 183 0.55 -3.02 12.69
N PHE A 184 0.94 -1.89 13.28
CA PHE A 184 0.86 -1.64 14.72
C PHE A 184 -0.09 -0.50 15.11
N ASN A 185 -0.95 -0.05 14.19
CA ASN A 185 -1.88 1.05 14.42
C ASN A 185 -1.21 2.35 14.90
N LEU A 186 -0.07 2.70 14.30
CA LEU A 186 0.77 3.84 14.68
C LEU A 186 0.67 5.03 13.70
N ALA A 187 -0.39 5.07 12.87
CA ALA A 187 -0.53 6.09 11.83
C ALA A 187 -0.50 7.53 12.37
N GLY A 188 -1.02 7.75 13.58
CA GLY A 188 -1.02 9.06 14.23
C GLY A 188 0.38 9.58 14.61
N LEU A 189 1.39 8.72 14.64
CA LEU A 189 2.79 9.11 14.86
C LEU A 189 3.52 9.51 13.57
N VAL A 190 2.93 9.25 12.41
CA VAL A 190 3.42 9.63 11.07
C VAL A 190 4.78 9.02 10.68
N GLY A 191 5.46 8.28 11.56
CA GLY A 191 6.79 7.71 11.32
C GLY A 191 6.81 6.66 10.21
N SER A 192 7.73 6.82 9.27
CA SER A 192 8.04 5.86 8.21
C SER A 192 9.51 5.90 7.87
N TYR A 193 9.97 5.02 7.00
CA TYR A 193 11.35 4.99 6.54
C TYR A 193 11.44 4.53 5.10
N HIS A 194 12.50 4.97 4.45
CA HIS A 194 12.87 4.43 3.14
C HIS A 194 14.02 3.44 3.25
N ILE A 195 14.11 2.56 2.25
CA ILE A 195 15.29 1.76 1.95
C ILE A 195 15.71 2.09 0.52
N ILE A 196 16.91 2.64 0.33
CA ILE A 196 17.43 3.01 -0.98
C ILE A 196 18.91 2.59 -1.07
N TYR A 197 19.20 1.63 -1.95
CA TYR A 197 20.55 1.12 -2.15
C TYR A 197 21.41 1.99 -3.07
N ASN A 198 20.79 2.62 -4.07
CA ASN A 198 21.46 3.51 -5.01
C ASN A 198 21.89 4.80 -4.31
N THR A 199 23.20 5.00 -4.14
CA THR A 199 23.75 6.14 -3.43
C THR A 199 23.32 7.48 -4.06
N TRP A 200 23.36 7.58 -5.41
CA TRP A 200 22.95 8.80 -6.11
C TRP A 200 21.48 9.16 -5.81
N LEU A 201 20.59 8.16 -5.86
CA LEU A 201 19.17 8.36 -5.61
C LEU A 201 18.88 8.70 -4.13
N ARG A 202 19.52 7.96 -3.22
CA ARG A 202 19.40 8.15 -1.78
C ARG A 202 19.83 9.55 -1.36
N ASP A 203 21.05 9.95 -1.70
CA ASP A 203 21.62 11.22 -1.27
C ASP A 203 20.78 12.42 -1.77
N ARG A 204 20.16 12.29 -2.94
CA ARG A 204 19.27 13.31 -3.50
C ARG A 204 17.91 13.35 -2.78
N ILE A 205 17.32 12.18 -2.50
CA ILE A 205 16.04 12.12 -1.79
C ILE A 205 16.22 12.62 -0.36
N GLU A 206 17.27 12.22 0.35
CA GLU A 206 17.59 12.73 1.69
C GLU A 206 17.80 14.24 1.70
N LYS A 207 18.53 14.76 0.73
CA LYS A 207 18.72 16.22 0.59
C LYS A 207 17.39 16.93 0.31
N GLU A 208 16.58 16.41 -0.60
CA GLU A 208 15.27 16.99 -0.93
C GLU A 208 14.35 17.01 0.29
N SER A 209 14.23 15.92 1.01
CA SER A 209 13.39 15.82 2.20
C SER A 209 13.86 16.74 3.34
N SER A 210 15.17 16.96 3.48
CA SER A 210 15.75 17.81 4.52
C SER A 210 15.52 19.32 4.29
N LEU A 211 15.27 19.76 3.04
CA LEU A 211 15.13 21.16 2.70
C LEU A 211 13.90 21.84 3.32
N SER A 212 12.87 21.07 3.62
CA SER A 212 11.60 21.60 4.13
C SER A 212 11.48 21.59 5.65
N HIS A 213 12.41 20.99 6.38
CA HIS A 213 12.31 20.66 7.82
C HIS A 213 11.07 19.81 8.21
N TYR A 214 10.28 19.34 7.25
CA TYR A 214 9.14 18.46 7.53
C TYR A 214 9.55 17.02 7.72
N ASN A 215 10.77 16.65 7.36
CA ASN A 215 11.27 15.28 7.48
C ASN A 215 12.07 15.04 8.77
N GLU A 216 11.78 15.79 9.80
CA GLU A 216 12.39 15.62 11.11
C GLU A 216 11.66 14.50 11.90
N MET A 217 12.44 13.53 12.37
CA MET A 217 11.90 12.43 13.17
C MET A 217 11.38 12.94 14.50
N ASN A 218 10.15 12.57 14.87
CA ASN A 218 9.71 12.78 16.23
C ASN A 218 10.14 11.61 17.14
N VAL A 219 10.49 11.92 18.38
CA VAL A 219 11.04 10.95 19.33
C VAL A 219 10.10 9.78 19.62
N MET A 220 8.80 10.03 19.61
CA MET A 220 7.79 8.99 19.85
C MET A 220 7.74 7.98 18.69
N SER A 221 7.87 8.43 17.43
CA SER A 221 7.96 7.54 16.26
C SER A 221 9.16 6.60 16.35
N MET A 222 10.32 7.12 16.77
CA MET A 222 11.52 6.30 16.95
C MET A 222 11.31 5.19 17.98
N HIS A 223 10.87 5.55 19.18
CA HIS A 223 10.65 4.57 20.25
C HIS A 223 9.50 3.61 19.96
N ALA A 224 8.45 4.07 19.27
CA ALA A 224 7.34 3.22 18.87
C ALA A 224 7.79 2.17 17.83
N LEU A 225 8.62 2.55 16.86
CA LEU A 225 9.17 1.60 15.90
C LEU A 225 10.09 0.58 16.59
N ILE A 226 11.02 1.04 17.42
CA ILE A 226 11.90 0.14 18.19
C ILE A 226 11.09 -0.84 19.04
N GLY A 227 10.05 -0.35 19.71
CA GLY A 227 9.16 -1.19 20.52
C GLY A 227 8.35 -2.18 19.68
N ALA A 228 7.81 -1.74 18.56
CA ALA A 228 7.02 -2.56 17.63
C ALA A 228 7.84 -3.68 16.99
N TYR A 229 9.13 -3.46 16.72
CA TYR A 229 10.00 -4.42 16.04
C TYR A 229 10.77 -5.35 16.99
N LYS A 230 10.35 -5.43 18.26
CA LYS A 230 10.82 -6.41 19.24
C LYS A 230 10.19 -7.81 19.00
N PRO A 231 10.68 -8.86 19.67
CA PRO A 231 10.11 -10.22 19.55
C PRO A 231 8.60 -10.28 19.71
N GLU A 232 8.04 -9.54 20.66
CA GLU A 232 6.59 -9.46 20.90
C GLU A 232 5.83 -8.88 19.69
N GLY A 233 6.48 -8.03 18.91
CA GLY A 233 5.91 -7.50 17.68
C GLY A 233 5.79 -8.55 16.58
N TYR A 234 6.69 -9.53 16.50
CA TYR A 234 6.56 -10.66 15.58
C TYR A 234 5.35 -11.53 15.92
N GLU A 235 5.16 -11.83 17.20
CA GLU A 235 4.01 -12.59 17.70
C GLU A 235 2.69 -11.85 17.37
N TRP A 236 2.65 -10.55 17.68
CA TRP A 236 1.52 -9.69 17.35
C TRP A 236 1.13 -9.74 15.87
N VAL A 237 2.11 -9.61 14.96
CA VAL A 237 1.84 -9.64 13.52
C VAL A 237 1.32 -10.99 13.08
N ASP A 238 1.85 -12.08 13.61
CA ASP A 238 1.43 -13.41 13.22
C ASP A 238 -0.01 -13.71 13.71
N GLU A 239 -0.37 -13.32 14.92
CA GLU A 239 -1.74 -13.40 15.44
C GLU A 239 -2.70 -12.50 14.64
N LEU A 240 -2.29 -11.26 14.35
CA LEU A 240 -3.07 -10.31 13.56
C LEU A 240 -3.36 -10.88 12.16
N ARG A 241 -2.37 -11.46 11.49
CA ARG A 241 -2.54 -12.07 10.17
C ARG A 241 -3.54 -13.23 10.19
N GLN A 242 -3.52 -14.07 11.22
CA GLN A 242 -4.50 -15.16 11.41
C GLN A 242 -5.91 -14.59 11.57
N MET A 243 -6.07 -13.59 12.44
CA MET A 243 -7.37 -12.94 12.63
C MET A 243 -7.88 -12.28 11.34
N LEU A 244 -7.03 -11.54 10.63
CA LEU A 244 -7.38 -10.90 9.37
C LEU A 244 -7.74 -11.92 8.28
N THR A 245 -7.01 -13.03 8.20
CA THR A 245 -7.33 -14.12 7.25
C THR A 245 -8.73 -14.65 7.53
N ARG A 246 -9.05 -14.95 8.79
CA ARG A 246 -10.39 -15.40 9.20
C ARG A 246 -11.47 -14.38 8.84
N ASN A 247 -11.24 -13.10 9.10
CA ASN A 247 -12.19 -12.03 8.78
C ASN A 247 -12.47 -11.96 7.28
N VAL A 248 -11.41 -12.02 6.47
CA VAL A 248 -11.49 -11.96 5.00
C VAL A 248 -12.20 -13.20 4.44
N GLU A 249 -11.88 -14.38 4.93
CA GLU A 249 -12.52 -15.63 4.48
C GLU A 249 -14.02 -15.59 4.76
N TYR A 250 -14.40 -15.28 5.99
CA TYR A 250 -15.80 -15.11 6.38
C TYR A 250 -16.52 -14.09 5.48
N ALA A 251 -15.95 -12.91 5.32
CA ALA A 251 -16.58 -11.84 4.56
C ALA A 251 -16.72 -12.19 3.06
N CYS A 252 -15.68 -12.77 2.45
CA CYS A 252 -15.73 -13.17 1.04
C CYS A 252 -16.73 -14.31 0.79
N GLU A 253 -16.80 -15.29 1.69
CA GLU A 253 -17.76 -16.39 1.60
C GLU A 253 -19.20 -15.86 1.78
N HIS A 254 -19.40 -15.02 2.77
CA HIS A 254 -20.70 -14.42 3.05
C HIS A 254 -21.23 -13.60 1.87
N ILE A 255 -20.41 -12.71 1.31
CA ILE A 255 -20.78 -11.88 0.15
C ILE A 255 -21.14 -12.76 -1.04
N ARG A 256 -20.34 -13.76 -1.37
CA ARG A 256 -20.60 -14.64 -2.53
C ARG A 256 -21.90 -15.42 -2.40
N ASN A 257 -22.27 -15.80 -1.18
CA ASN A 257 -23.43 -16.64 -0.93
C ASN A 257 -24.71 -15.85 -0.73
N HIS A 258 -24.64 -14.58 -0.31
CA HIS A 258 -25.82 -13.83 0.15
C HIS A 258 -26.06 -12.50 -0.57
N TYR A 259 -25.02 -11.88 -1.20
CA TYR A 259 -25.17 -10.55 -1.80
C TYR A 259 -25.22 -10.65 -3.33
N GLU A 260 -26.41 -10.92 -3.85
CA GLU A 260 -26.63 -11.03 -5.31
C GLU A 260 -26.21 -9.73 -6.02
N GLY A 261 -25.45 -9.88 -7.10
CA GLY A 261 -24.95 -8.75 -7.89
C GLY A 261 -23.74 -8.02 -7.30
N VAL A 262 -23.21 -8.48 -6.16
CA VAL A 262 -21.92 -7.99 -5.60
C VAL A 262 -20.81 -8.99 -5.89
N GLN A 263 -19.72 -8.52 -6.46
CA GLN A 263 -18.54 -9.35 -6.73
C GLN A 263 -17.37 -8.94 -5.84
N VAL A 264 -16.60 -9.94 -5.39
CA VAL A 264 -15.40 -9.75 -4.59
C VAL A 264 -14.27 -10.62 -5.08
N SER A 265 -13.14 -9.99 -5.44
CA SER A 265 -11.85 -10.66 -5.57
C SER A 265 -11.28 -10.87 -4.16
N ARG A 266 -10.94 -12.12 -3.80
CA ARG A 266 -10.35 -12.39 -2.48
C ARG A 266 -8.99 -11.73 -2.37
N PRO A 267 -8.79 -10.81 -1.42
CA PRO A 267 -7.48 -10.20 -1.20
C PRO A 267 -6.46 -11.23 -0.69
N GLN A 268 -5.21 -10.97 -0.95
CA GLN A 268 -4.06 -11.79 -0.53
C GLN A 268 -3.25 -11.08 0.55
N GLY A 269 -3.48 -9.81 0.72
CA GLY A 269 -2.88 -8.93 1.72
C GLY A 269 -3.76 -7.72 2.00
N THR A 270 -3.32 -6.88 2.90
CA THR A 270 -4.10 -5.80 3.52
C THR A 270 -5.24 -6.34 4.37
N TYR A 271 -6.11 -5.45 4.83
CA TYR A 271 -7.38 -5.80 5.48
C TYR A 271 -8.57 -5.15 4.77
N MET A 272 -8.41 -4.93 3.45
CA MET A 272 -9.43 -4.25 2.65
C MET A 272 -10.10 -5.23 1.69
N LEU A 273 -11.43 -5.14 1.58
CA LEU A 273 -12.16 -5.66 0.44
C LEU A 273 -12.48 -4.53 -0.54
N PHE A 274 -12.41 -4.83 -1.82
CA PHE A 274 -12.82 -3.94 -2.89
C PHE A 274 -13.93 -4.60 -3.69
N LEU A 275 -15.17 -4.20 -3.42
CA LEU A 275 -16.41 -4.85 -3.85
C LEU A 275 -16.92 -4.18 -5.12
N ASP A 276 -17.08 -4.93 -6.20
CA ASP A 276 -17.82 -4.46 -7.37
C ASP A 276 -19.34 -4.65 -7.12
N CYS A 277 -20.04 -3.54 -7.02
CA CYS A 277 -21.48 -3.50 -6.77
C CYS A 277 -22.30 -3.16 -8.02
N SER A 278 -21.70 -3.17 -9.21
CA SER A 278 -22.37 -2.79 -10.47
C SER A 278 -23.60 -3.68 -10.77
N GLY A 279 -23.49 -5.00 -10.54
CA GLY A 279 -24.58 -5.93 -10.70
C GLY A 279 -25.75 -5.66 -9.74
N TRP A 280 -25.43 -5.38 -8.47
CA TRP A 280 -26.44 -5.03 -7.48
C TRP A 280 -27.16 -3.71 -7.84
N CYS A 281 -26.41 -2.68 -8.20
CA CYS A 281 -26.97 -1.38 -8.59
C CYS A 281 -27.93 -1.51 -9.78
N SER A 282 -27.52 -2.24 -10.82
CA SER A 282 -28.35 -2.45 -12.01
C SER A 282 -29.58 -3.32 -11.71
N GLY A 283 -29.43 -4.38 -10.92
CA GLY A 283 -30.53 -5.28 -10.54
C GLY A 283 -31.64 -4.61 -9.72
N HIS A 284 -31.24 -3.63 -8.89
CA HIS A 284 -32.19 -2.91 -8.02
C HIS A 284 -32.62 -1.54 -8.56
N GLY A 285 -32.06 -1.09 -9.70
CA GLY A 285 -32.32 0.26 -10.23
C GLY A 285 -31.86 1.37 -9.29
N LYS A 286 -30.82 1.12 -8.51
CA LYS A 286 -30.25 2.03 -7.51
C LYS A 286 -28.84 2.46 -7.89
N THR A 287 -28.38 3.56 -7.32
CA THR A 287 -27.01 4.06 -7.48
C THR A 287 -26.08 3.49 -6.42
N ILE A 288 -24.77 3.59 -6.65
CA ILE A 288 -23.79 3.25 -5.64
C ILE A 288 -23.91 4.14 -4.39
N GLN A 289 -24.34 5.40 -4.55
CA GLN A 289 -24.58 6.32 -3.44
C GLN A 289 -25.75 5.88 -2.55
N ASP A 290 -26.79 5.29 -3.15
CA ASP A 290 -27.90 4.71 -2.38
C ASP A 290 -27.40 3.53 -1.53
N LEU A 291 -26.56 2.66 -2.11
CA LEU A 291 -25.98 1.52 -1.39
C LEU A 291 -25.03 1.98 -0.27
N LEU A 292 -24.15 2.95 -0.55
CA LEU A 292 -23.25 3.54 0.45
C LEU A 292 -24.05 4.08 1.63
N LYS A 293 -25.08 4.87 1.33
CA LYS A 293 -25.96 5.45 2.36
C LYS A 293 -26.67 4.38 3.18
N SER A 294 -27.18 3.32 2.56
CA SER A 294 -27.84 2.22 3.27
C SER A 294 -26.92 1.57 4.31
N GLY A 295 -25.64 1.35 3.98
CA GLY A 295 -24.66 0.84 4.95
C GLY A 295 -24.38 1.83 6.09
N TRP A 296 -24.22 3.11 5.77
CA TRP A 296 -24.01 4.14 6.80
C TRP A 296 -25.21 4.26 7.75
N ASP A 297 -26.41 4.17 7.24
CA ASP A 297 -27.65 4.25 8.03
C ASP A 297 -27.75 3.11 9.08
N VAL A 298 -27.10 1.97 8.82
CA VAL A 298 -27.04 0.83 9.76
C VAL A 298 -25.71 0.74 10.52
N GLY A 299 -24.87 1.77 10.43
CA GLY A 299 -23.61 1.89 11.17
C GLY A 299 -22.44 1.13 10.57
N VAL A 300 -22.51 0.75 9.28
CA VAL A 300 -21.37 0.17 8.54
C VAL A 300 -20.70 1.26 7.70
N ALA A 301 -19.58 1.78 8.21
CA ALA A 301 -18.85 2.90 7.63
C ALA A 301 -17.87 2.46 6.52
N TRP A 302 -18.39 1.94 5.43
CA TRP A 302 -17.63 1.64 4.22
C TRP A 302 -17.35 2.88 3.37
N GLN A 303 -16.47 2.79 2.40
CA GLN A 303 -16.01 3.92 1.62
C GLN A 303 -16.38 3.79 0.14
N ASP A 304 -16.65 4.95 -0.48
CA ASP A 304 -16.86 5.04 -1.93
C ASP A 304 -15.61 4.64 -2.69
N GLY A 305 -15.74 3.63 -3.56
CA GLY A 305 -14.66 3.12 -4.41
C GLY A 305 -14.28 4.06 -5.54
N ALA A 306 -15.13 5.04 -5.89
CA ALA A 306 -14.86 5.99 -6.95
C ALA A 306 -13.55 6.77 -6.73
N MET A 307 -13.26 7.14 -5.48
CA MET A 307 -12.00 7.82 -5.12
C MET A 307 -10.74 6.96 -5.34
N PHE A 308 -10.90 5.65 -5.49
CA PHE A 308 -9.82 4.70 -5.79
C PHE A 308 -9.78 4.29 -7.27
N GLY A 309 -10.68 4.84 -8.10
CA GLY A 309 -10.81 4.49 -9.52
C GLY A 309 -11.80 3.35 -9.80
N GLY A 310 -12.66 3.00 -8.84
CA GLY A 310 -13.76 2.03 -9.01
C GLY A 310 -15.11 2.71 -8.86
N PRO A 311 -15.70 3.25 -9.94
CA PRO A 311 -16.89 4.12 -9.85
C PRO A 311 -18.15 3.42 -9.31
N CYS A 312 -18.19 2.08 -9.34
CA CYS A 312 -19.29 1.28 -8.78
C CYS A 312 -18.79 0.31 -7.71
N HIS A 313 -17.71 0.69 -7.02
CA HIS A 313 -17.11 -0.16 -5.99
C HIS A 313 -17.29 0.43 -4.58
N ILE A 314 -17.20 -0.46 -3.61
CA ILE A 314 -17.12 -0.12 -2.18
C ILE A 314 -15.81 -0.68 -1.63
N ARG A 315 -15.08 0.12 -0.84
CA ARG A 315 -13.95 -0.37 -0.06
C ARG A 315 -14.39 -0.59 1.39
N MET A 316 -14.27 -1.83 1.86
CA MET A 316 -14.61 -2.24 3.22
C MET A 316 -13.34 -2.58 4.00
N ASN A 317 -13.22 -2.07 5.24
CA ASN A 317 -12.14 -2.37 6.16
C ASN A 317 -12.56 -3.49 7.12
N LEU A 318 -11.74 -4.55 7.23
CA LEU A 318 -12.00 -5.73 8.07
C LEU A 318 -11.06 -5.82 9.29
N ALA A 319 -10.30 -4.76 9.60
CA ALA A 319 -9.40 -4.74 10.78
C ALA A 319 -10.19 -4.50 12.07
N LEU A 320 -11.08 -5.41 12.40
CA LEU A 320 -11.96 -5.40 13.56
C LEU A 320 -11.93 -6.76 14.25
N PRO A 321 -12.26 -6.85 15.55
CA PRO A 321 -12.57 -8.12 16.18
C PRO A 321 -13.62 -8.90 15.37
N PHE A 322 -13.44 -10.22 15.25
CA PHE A 322 -14.30 -11.06 14.41
C PHE A 322 -15.79 -10.91 14.73
N SER A 323 -16.13 -10.76 16.01
CA SER A 323 -17.53 -10.55 16.44
C SER A 323 -18.14 -9.26 15.88
N LEU A 324 -17.36 -8.19 15.75
CA LEU A 324 -17.83 -6.94 15.14
C LEU A 324 -17.95 -7.05 13.62
N VAL A 325 -17.10 -7.86 12.97
CA VAL A 325 -17.28 -8.19 11.55
C VAL A 325 -18.61 -8.93 11.35
N GLN A 326 -18.88 -9.96 12.16
CA GLN A 326 -20.15 -10.70 12.11
C GLN A 326 -21.36 -9.79 12.37
N GLU A 327 -21.27 -8.91 13.34
CA GLU A 327 -22.33 -7.93 13.62
C GLU A 327 -22.60 -6.99 12.45
N ALA A 328 -21.54 -6.49 11.80
CA ALA A 328 -21.66 -5.63 10.62
C ALA A 328 -22.39 -6.36 9.47
N PHE A 329 -22.03 -7.62 9.20
CA PHE A 329 -22.69 -8.42 8.18
C PHE A 329 -24.15 -8.74 8.54
N ALA A 330 -24.45 -9.06 9.79
CA ALA A 330 -25.83 -9.28 10.23
C ALA A 330 -26.73 -8.03 10.04
N ARG A 331 -26.18 -6.82 10.26
CA ARG A 331 -26.89 -5.57 9.97
C ARG A 331 -27.10 -5.34 8.48
N LEU A 332 -26.08 -5.65 7.65
CA LEU A 332 -26.19 -5.57 6.20
C LEU A 332 -27.25 -6.55 5.66
N ASP A 333 -27.27 -7.79 6.14
CA ASP A 333 -28.27 -8.81 5.76
C ASP A 333 -29.70 -8.38 6.08
N GLN A 334 -29.88 -7.75 7.23
CA GLN A 334 -31.23 -7.42 7.70
C GLN A 334 -31.79 -6.16 7.03
N TYR A 335 -30.97 -5.21 6.64
CA TYR A 335 -31.43 -3.87 6.28
C TYR A 335 -30.93 -3.35 4.92
N VAL A 336 -29.97 -4.00 4.28
CA VAL A 336 -29.36 -3.50 3.04
C VAL A 336 -29.50 -4.48 1.89
N PHE A 337 -29.16 -5.75 2.10
CA PHE A 337 -29.25 -6.86 1.15
C PHE A 337 -30.38 -7.82 1.52
#